data_6a3d221e605b54b8b069b6b74c76c991
#
_entry.id   6a3d221e605b54b8b069b6b74c76c991
#
_cell.length_a   1.000
_cell.length_b   1.000
_cell.length_c   1.000
_cell.angle_alpha   90.00
_cell.angle_beta   90.00
_cell.angle_gamma   90.00
#
_symmetry.space_group_name_H-M   'P 1'
#
loop_
_entity.id
_entity.type
_entity.pdbx_description
1 polymer ?
#
loop_
_entity_poly.entity_id
_entity_poly.type
_entity_poly.pdbx_seq_one_letter_code
_entity_poly.pdbx_strand_id
1 'polypeptide(L)'
;MIYRNSLSRALALLFASLLLASCFSSTRAQSSDAPLTSQELVRLVYQLPAHPERRDEVVAEIRKRGIGFTLTDGLRSVVASKSGNDVLLRRTLEEAERRRLNPVASTLPPEAEAQELLARTRVATLAASEAMPDFVVKQQITRSRAYGNTNNWTTLDRLTIAVSYRASAGEEYKLLAINGLPPGTDVKEGSGYEQLGGTSSAGEYVSMLAALFNETTHAEFKPVDTDLLRGRRTIVYEFEVKQQFSKQSIKAMGAGDQSIVTGYRGRIWADRENYRVLRLEETATTIPAGFPITAASSRIDYDWVTINERQYLLPSQFEVKLTAAVGNQSIQTRNEIRFRNYQKYGAEVKIIEDIEGDDEPEKKPDKQ
;
A
#
# COMPACT_ATOMS: atom_id res chain seq x y z
N MET A 1 32.22 78.64 -17.53
CA MET A 1 31.41 78.47 -16.31
C MET A 1 30.18 77.55 -16.58
N ILE A 2 30.40 76.46 -17.26
CA ILE A 2 29.31 75.45 -17.61
C ILE A 2 29.89 74.02 -17.53
N TYR A 3 30.27 73.60 -16.33
CA TYR A 3 30.70 72.17 -16.15
C TYR A 3 30.40 71.59 -14.75
N ARG A 4 29.45 72.18 -14.03
CA ARG A 4 29.20 71.72 -12.63
C ARG A 4 27.82 71.08 -12.36
N ASN A 5 26.96 70.99 -13.40
CA ASN A 5 25.61 70.46 -13.22
C ASN A 5 25.34 69.05 -13.83
N SER A 6 26.35 68.43 -14.48
CA SER A 6 26.17 67.12 -15.09
C SER A 6 26.48 65.92 -14.14
N LEU A 7 27.34 66.14 -13.14
CA LEU A 7 27.70 65.06 -12.19
C LEU A 7 26.61 64.79 -11.15
N SER A 8 25.85 65.82 -10.75
CA SER A 8 24.78 65.61 -9.76
C SER A 8 23.53 64.86 -10.29
N ARG A 9 23.28 64.95 -11.62
CA ARG A 9 22.19 64.26 -12.25
C ARG A 9 22.52 62.75 -12.54
N ALA A 10 23.80 62.47 -12.82
CA ALA A 10 24.25 61.07 -13.01
C ALA A 10 24.25 60.26 -11.68
N LEU A 11 24.60 60.95 -10.57
CA LEU A 11 24.59 60.29 -9.25
C LEU A 11 23.17 60.04 -8.71
N ALA A 12 22.19 60.87 -9.03
CA ALA A 12 20.80 60.72 -8.65
C ALA A 12 20.12 59.59 -9.42
N LEU A 13 20.48 59.32 -10.69
CA LEU A 13 19.97 58.21 -11.49
C LEU A 13 20.59 56.87 -11.10
N LEU A 14 21.83 56.85 -10.60
CA LEU A 14 22.48 55.65 -10.08
C LEU A 14 21.91 55.22 -8.71
N PHE A 15 21.48 56.15 -7.87
CA PHE A 15 20.82 55.85 -6.59
C PHE A 15 19.36 55.39 -6.77
N ALA A 16 18.64 55.88 -7.77
CA ALA A 16 17.28 55.46 -8.07
C ALA A 16 17.23 54.05 -8.68
N SER A 17 18.26 53.65 -9.46
CA SER A 17 18.36 52.29 -10.01
C SER A 17 18.79 51.26 -8.96
N LEU A 18 19.53 51.64 -7.90
CA LEU A 18 19.94 50.76 -6.82
C LEU A 18 18.79 50.48 -5.83
N LEU A 19 17.81 51.37 -5.69
CA LEU A 19 16.63 51.19 -4.83
C LEU A 19 15.52 50.37 -5.47
N LEU A 20 15.49 50.21 -6.80
CA LEU A 20 14.54 49.31 -7.50
C LEU A 20 15.05 47.89 -7.61
N ALA A 21 16.34 47.60 -7.40
CA ALA A 21 16.91 46.26 -7.42
C ALA A 21 16.74 45.50 -6.09
N SER A 22 16.35 46.17 -5.00
CA SER A 22 16.21 45.54 -3.67
C SER A 22 14.80 45.02 -3.35
N CYS A 23 13.82 45.14 -4.26
CA CYS A 23 12.45 44.62 -4.06
C CYS A 23 12.17 43.28 -4.73
N PHE A 24 13.13 42.65 -5.41
CA PHE A 24 13.05 41.22 -5.74
C PHE A 24 13.67 40.39 -4.62
N SER A 25 13.13 40.52 -3.41
CA SER A 25 13.27 39.47 -2.42
C SER A 25 12.60 38.25 -3.01
N SER A 26 13.44 37.35 -3.52
CA SER A 26 13.02 35.97 -3.78
C SER A 26 12.35 35.45 -2.52
N THR A 27 11.03 35.44 -2.48
CA THR A 27 10.28 34.62 -1.55
C THR A 27 10.62 33.18 -1.90
N ARG A 28 11.82 32.74 -1.50
CA ARG A 28 12.04 31.33 -1.21
C ARG A 28 10.92 31.00 -0.24
N ALA A 29 9.96 30.20 -0.69
CA ALA A 29 8.98 29.63 0.18
C ALA A 29 9.76 28.95 1.31
N GLN A 30 9.87 29.61 2.46
CA GLN A 30 10.29 28.98 3.68
C GLN A 30 9.30 27.84 3.85
N SER A 31 9.77 26.59 3.80
CA SER A 31 8.96 25.46 4.17
C SER A 31 8.55 25.70 5.62
N SER A 32 7.36 26.18 5.81
CA SER A 32 6.79 26.43 7.12
C SER A 32 6.70 25.07 7.82
N ASP A 33 7.36 24.89 8.96
CA ASP A 33 7.20 23.72 9.80
C ASP A 33 5.85 23.76 10.55
N ALA A 34 5.05 24.81 10.36
CA ALA A 34 3.71 24.91 10.92
C ALA A 34 2.77 23.88 10.28
N PRO A 35 1.80 23.36 11.06
CA PRO A 35 0.79 22.45 10.55
C PRO A 35 0.07 23.00 9.32
N LEU A 36 -0.27 22.13 8.38
CA LEU A 36 -1.02 22.51 7.18
C LEU A 36 -2.36 23.12 7.55
N THR A 37 -2.71 24.22 6.88
CA THR A 37 -4.08 24.77 6.92
C THR A 37 -4.98 24.02 5.93
N SER A 38 -6.29 24.09 6.12
CA SER A 38 -7.25 23.49 5.18
C SER A 38 -7.13 24.06 3.76
N GLN A 39 -6.80 25.36 3.63
CA GLN A 39 -6.59 26.01 2.34
C GLN A 39 -5.33 25.50 1.64
N GLU A 40 -4.23 25.31 2.37
CA GLU A 40 -3.00 24.72 1.83
C GLU A 40 -3.23 23.29 1.35
N LEU A 41 -3.90 22.44 2.16
CA LEU A 41 -4.25 21.08 1.75
C LEU A 41 -5.07 21.07 0.45
N VAL A 42 -6.14 21.89 0.40
CA VAL A 42 -6.99 22.01 -0.79
C VAL A 42 -6.15 22.43 -2.01
N ARG A 43 -5.27 23.41 -1.87
CA ARG A 43 -4.39 23.85 -2.96
C ARG A 43 -3.48 22.72 -3.46
N LEU A 44 -2.89 21.93 -2.55
CA LEU A 44 -2.04 20.81 -2.90
C LEU A 44 -2.81 19.71 -3.66
N VAL A 45 -3.99 19.32 -3.18
CA VAL A 45 -4.76 18.23 -3.82
C VAL A 45 -5.43 18.65 -5.13
N TYR A 46 -5.73 19.93 -5.33
CA TYR A 46 -6.29 20.43 -6.59
C TYR A 46 -5.32 20.36 -7.76
N GLN A 47 -4.02 20.23 -7.50
CA GLN A 47 -3.01 20.03 -8.54
C GLN A 47 -2.93 18.58 -9.03
N LEU A 48 -3.37 17.61 -8.23
CA LEU A 48 -3.21 16.19 -8.51
C LEU A 48 -3.90 15.69 -9.79
N PRO A 49 -5.07 16.20 -10.21
CA PRO A 49 -5.66 15.77 -11.49
C PRO A 49 -4.79 16.10 -12.71
N ALA A 50 -4.05 17.23 -12.67
CA ALA A 50 -3.13 17.62 -13.72
C ALA A 50 -1.70 17.07 -13.52
N HIS A 51 -1.33 16.81 -12.27
CA HIS A 51 0.01 16.38 -11.84
C HIS A 51 -0.07 15.21 -10.87
N PRO A 52 -0.53 14.02 -11.31
CA PRO A 52 -0.67 12.85 -10.42
C PRO A 52 0.68 12.37 -9.84
N GLU A 53 1.79 12.67 -10.51
CA GLU A 53 3.16 12.39 -10.04
C GLU A 53 3.49 13.10 -8.72
N ARG A 54 2.85 14.23 -8.41
CA ARG A 54 3.07 14.98 -7.18
C ARG A 54 2.39 14.40 -5.95
N ARG A 55 1.66 13.30 -6.08
CA ARG A 55 0.99 12.64 -4.96
C ARG A 55 1.94 12.36 -3.79
N ASP A 56 3.13 11.83 -4.08
CA ASP A 56 4.10 11.48 -3.03
C ASP A 56 4.65 12.72 -2.31
N GLU A 57 4.78 13.85 -3.01
CA GLU A 57 5.11 15.14 -2.38
C GLU A 57 4.03 15.60 -1.41
N VAL A 58 2.75 15.49 -1.80
CA VAL A 58 1.62 15.85 -0.94
C VAL A 58 1.56 14.95 0.30
N VAL A 59 1.77 13.65 0.13
CA VAL A 59 1.87 12.68 1.24
C VAL A 59 3.02 13.05 2.19
N ALA A 60 4.20 13.35 1.65
CA ALA A 60 5.36 13.74 2.44
C ALA A 60 5.12 15.03 3.23
N GLU A 61 4.46 16.01 2.62
CA GLU A 61 4.15 17.31 3.25
C GLU A 61 3.14 17.12 4.41
N ILE A 62 2.08 16.32 4.24
CA ILE A 62 1.13 15.99 5.30
C ILE A 62 1.83 15.27 6.46
N ARG A 63 2.72 14.34 6.16
CA ARG A 63 3.47 13.59 7.19
C ARG A 63 4.41 14.48 7.97
N LYS A 64 5.12 15.37 7.28
CA LYS A 64 6.09 16.29 7.90
C LYS A 64 5.41 17.30 8.81
N ARG A 65 4.37 17.97 8.33
CA ARG A 65 3.74 19.10 8.99
C ARG A 65 2.51 18.72 9.84
N GLY A 66 1.83 17.61 9.51
CA GLY A 66 0.51 17.33 10.06
C GLY A 66 -0.55 18.30 9.56
N ILE A 67 -1.72 18.30 10.20
CA ILE A 67 -2.82 19.24 9.90
C ILE A 67 -3.21 20.05 11.13
N GLY A 68 -3.50 21.35 10.95
CA GLY A 68 -3.90 22.27 11.99
C GLY A 68 -5.41 22.50 12.09
N PHE A 69 -6.22 21.68 11.42
CA PHE A 69 -7.68 21.85 11.32
C PHE A 69 -8.40 20.51 11.53
N THR A 70 -9.69 20.56 11.85
CA THR A 70 -10.54 19.36 11.93
C THR A 70 -10.84 18.81 10.54
N LEU A 71 -10.62 17.53 10.33
CA LEU A 71 -10.89 16.85 9.07
C LEU A 71 -12.39 16.58 8.94
N THR A 72 -13.07 17.40 8.13
CA THR A 72 -14.51 17.28 7.85
C THR A 72 -14.78 16.31 6.70
N ASP A 73 -16.01 15.79 6.60
CA ASP A 73 -16.42 14.92 5.49
C ASP A 73 -16.35 15.61 4.14
N GLY A 74 -16.57 16.93 4.09
CA GLY A 74 -16.37 17.74 2.90
C GLY A 74 -14.91 17.71 2.42
N LEU A 75 -13.95 17.88 3.33
CA LEU A 75 -12.52 17.77 2.99
C LEU A 75 -12.13 16.36 2.57
N ARG A 76 -12.64 15.32 3.25
CA ARG A 76 -12.44 13.92 2.83
C ARG A 76 -12.91 13.70 1.40
N SER A 77 -14.10 14.19 1.07
CA SER A 77 -14.68 14.09 -0.27
C SER A 77 -13.85 14.82 -1.32
N VAL A 78 -13.37 16.02 -1.02
CA VAL A 78 -12.49 16.80 -1.91
C VAL A 78 -11.20 16.04 -2.16
N VAL A 79 -10.52 15.57 -1.11
CA VAL A 79 -9.28 14.80 -1.24
C VAL A 79 -9.50 13.53 -2.07
N ALA A 80 -10.54 12.76 -1.77
CA ALA A 80 -10.89 11.56 -2.51
C ALA A 80 -11.13 11.85 -4.01
N SER A 81 -11.93 12.87 -4.31
CA SER A 81 -12.25 13.27 -5.69
C SER A 81 -11.00 13.73 -6.46
N LYS A 82 -10.18 14.59 -5.86
CA LYS A 82 -9.01 15.20 -6.54
C LYS A 82 -7.82 14.24 -6.65
N SER A 83 -7.70 13.29 -5.75
CA SER A 83 -6.64 12.26 -5.80
C SER A 83 -7.01 10.99 -6.57
N GLY A 84 -8.19 10.93 -7.20
CA GLY A 84 -8.68 9.70 -7.81
C GLY A 84 -8.88 8.58 -6.79
N ASN A 85 -9.35 8.93 -5.59
CA ASN A 85 -9.56 7.98 -4.48
C ASN A 85 -8.27 7.30 -3.98
N ASP A 86 -7.12 7.99 -4.09
CA ASP A 86 -5.84 7.45 -3.65
C ASP A 86 -5.88 7.02 -2.17
N VAL A 87 -5.62 5.73 -1.94
CA VAL A 87 -5.72 5.11 -0.62
C VAL A 87 -4.64 5.64 0.32
N LEU A 88 -3.41 5.83 -0.18
CA LEU A 88 -2.29 6.29 0.63
C LEU A 88 -2.51 7.72 1.12
N LEU A 89 -2.95 8.62 0.22
CA LEU A 89 -3.20 10.01 0.57
C LEU A 89 -4.36 10.13 1.59
N ARG A 90 -5.47 9.45 1.35
CA ARG A 90 -6.61 9.41 2.29
C ARG A 90 -6.19 8.94 3.66
N ARG A 91 -5.45 7.84 3.70
CA ARG A 91 -4.95 7.28 4.95
C ARG A 91 -3.98 8.23 5.66
N THR A 92 -3.01 8.82 4.94
CA THR A 92 -2.07 9.79 5.52
C THR A 92 -2.81 10.97 6.17
N LEU A 93 -3.92 11.39 5.57
CA LEU A 93 -4.76 12.45 6.12
C LEU A 93 -5.47 12.01 7.42
N GLU A 94 -6.02 10.78 7.47
CA GLU A 94 -6.63 10.24 8.70
C GLU A 94 -5.58 10.03 9.82
N GLU A 95 -4.37 9.63 9.48
CA GLU A 95 -3.24 9.53 10.41
C GLU A 95 -2.88 10.91 10.98
N ALA A 96 -2.85 11.94 10.14
CA ALA A 96 -2.59 13.31 10.58
C ALA A 96 -3.69 13.84 11.51
N GLU A 97 -4.96 13.51 11.25
CA GLU A 97 -6.08 13.86 12.13
C GLU A 97 -5.98 13.14 13.48
N ARG A 98 -5.65 11.85 13.52
CA ARG A 98 -5.43 11.12 14.77
C ARG A 98 -4.29 11.73 15.59
N ARG A 99 -3.17 12.10 14.95
CA ARG A 99 -2.06 12.78 15.60
C ARG A 99 -2.47 14.13 16.19
N ARG A 100 -3.24 14.90 15.45
CA ARG A 100 -3.77 16.18 15.92
C ARG A 100 -4.66 16.03 17.16
N LEU A 101 -5.55 15.02 17.15
CA LEU A 101 -6.46 14.74 18.25
C LEU A 101 -5.78 14.13 19.49
N ASN A 102 -4.73 13.34 19.27
CA ASN A 102 -4.02 12.67 20.35
C ASN A 102 -2.50 12.65 20.10
N PRO A 103 -1.82 13.78 20.25
CA PRO A 103 -0.41 13.91 19.91
C PRO A 103 0.49 13.01 20.78
N VAL A 104 0.15 12.80 22.06
CA VAL A 104 0.96 11.96 22.95
C VAL A 104 0.93 10.49 22.53
N ALA A 105 -0.25 9.96 22.22
CA ALA A 105 -0.39 8.56 21.78
C ALA A 105 0.21 8.30 20.39
N SER A 106 0.41 9.35 19.61
CA SER A 106 0.92 9.29 18.23
C SER A 106 2.41 9.64 18.12
N THR A 107 3.09 9.87 19.23
CA THR A 107 4.53 10.15 19.24
C THR A 107 5.32 8.87 18.95
N LEU A 108 6.27 8.95 18.04
CA LEU A 108 7.23 7.86 17.82
C LEU A 108 8.04 7.61 19.09
N PRO A 109 8.32 6.35 19.42
CA PRO A 109 9.25 6.04 20.52
C PRO A 109 10.67 6.52 20.16
N PRO A 110 11.57 6.63 21.13
CA PRO A 110 12.98 6.86 20.87
C PRO A 110 13.53 5.86 19.85
N GLU A 111 14.48 6.28 19.04
CA GLU A 111 15.01 5.45 17.95
C GLU A 111 15.54 4.10 18.44
N ALA A 112 16.23 4.07 19.58
CA ALA A 112 16.73 2.83 20.17
C ALA A 112 15.59 1.83 20.50
N GLU A 113 14.46 2.31 21.05
CA GLU A 113 13.28 1.47 21.31
C GLU A 113 12.66 0.97 19.99
N ALA A 114 12.56 1.83 18.99
CA ALA A 114 12.06 1.44 17.68
C ALA A 114 12.95 0.38 17.01
N GLN A 115 14.27 0.51 17.11
CA GLN A 115 15.22 -0.48 16.57
C GLN A 115 15.14 -1.82 17.33
N GLU A 116 15.03 -1.80 18.65
CA GLU A 116 14.82 -3.02 19.45
C GLU A 116 13.52 -3.73 19.06
N LEU A 117 12.42 -2.97 18.91
CA LEU A 117 11.14 -3.53 18.50
C LEU A 117 11.21 -4.14 17.09
N LEU A 118 11.91 -3.50 16.15
CA LEU A 118 12.14 -4.05 14.81
C LEU A 118 12.94 -5.35 14.86
N ALA A 119 14.00 -5.41 15.67
CA ALA A 119 14.80 -6.62 15.84
C ALA A 119 13.95 -7.79 16.39
N ARG A 120 13.15 -7.54 17.41
CA ARG A 120 12.19 -8.53 17.95
C ARG A 120 11.14 -8.94 16.92
N THR A 121 10.64 -8.00 16.13
CA THR A 121 9.67 -8.27 15.05
C THR A 121 10.28 -9.18 13.99
N ARG A 122 11.54 -8.96 13.61
CA ARG A 122 12.27 -9.84 12.68
C ARG A 122 12.34 -11.26 13.21
N VAL A 123 12.84 -11.43 14.43
CA VAL A 123 12.96 -12.76 15.08
C VAL A 123 11.60 -13.46 15.16
N ALA A 124 10.57 -12.76 15.65
CA ALA A 124 9.24 -13.33 15.83
C ALA A 124 8.58 -13.70 14.48
N THR A 125 8.85 -12.94 13.42
CA THR A 125 8.31 -13.20 12.08
C THR A 125 8.98 -14.41 11.45
N LEU A 126 10.30 -14.51 11.48
CA LEU A 126 11.04 -15.64 10.93
C LEU A 126 10.70 -16.94 11.68
N ALA A 127 10.70 -16.92 13.02
CA ALA A 127 10.29 -18.08 13.80
C ALA A 127 8.86 -18.53 13.52
N ALA A 128 7.94 -17.60 13.29
CA ALA A 128 6.57 -17.93 12.93
C ALA A 128 6.45 -18.54 11.53
N SER A 129 7.30 -18.12 10.60
CA SER A 129 7.35 -18.71 9.25
C SER A 129 7.83 -20.15 9.29
N GLU A 130 8.81 -20.45 10.12
CA GLU A 130 9.32 -21.81 10.34
C GLU A 130 8.31 -22.72 11.05
N ALA A 131 7.53 -22.14 11.97
CA ALA A 131 6.54 -22.88 12.77
C ALA A 131 5.15 -22.94 12.07
N MET A 132 5.05 -22.55 10.80
CA MET A 132 3.78 -22.57 10.06
C MET A 132 3.24 -24.01 9.94
N PRO A 133 1.99 -24.28 10.35
CA PRO A 133 1.40 -25.60 10.18
C PRO A 133 1.00 -25.83 8.72
N ASP A 134 0.85 -27.07 8.35
CA ASP A 134 0.13 -27.44 7.13
C ASP A 134 -1.35 -27.11 7.28
N PHE A 135 -1.91 -26.36 6.33
CA PHE A 135 -3.31 -25.90 6.38
C PHE A 135 -3.99 -25.88 5.01
N VAL A 136 -5.29 -25.77 5.04
CA VAL A 136 -6.12 -25.45 3.88
C VAL A 136 -6.93 -24.21 4.19
N VAL A 137 -7.15 -23.35 3.19
CA VAL A 137 -7.94 -22.13 3.32
C VAL A 137 -8.74 -21.85 2.06
N LYS A 138 -9.91 -21.22 2.21
CA LYS A 138 -10.72 -20.71 1.10
C LYS A 138 -10.34 -19.26 0.81
N GLN A 139 -10.00 -18.95 -0.43
CA GLN A 139 -9.86 -17.58 -0.93
C GLN A 139 -11.13 -17.20 -1.71
N GLN A 140 -11.74 -16.09 -1.33
CA GLN A 140 -12.78 -15.43 -2.11
C GLN A 140 -12.14 -14.21 -2.79
N ILE A 141 -12.05 -14.22 -4.11
CA ILE A 141 -11.37 -13.19 -4.90
C ILE A 141 -12.41 -12.43 -5.70
N THR A 142 -12.48 -11.12 -5.50
CA THR A 142 -13.19 -10.21 -6.40
C THR A 142 -12.20 -9.57 -7.35
N ARG A 143 -12.30 -9.87 -8.65
CA ARG A 143 -11.46 -9.27 -9.67
C ARG A 143 -12.16 -8.08 -10.31
N SER A 144 -11.45 -6.97 -10.44
CA SER A 144 -12.00 -5.72 -10.97
C SER A 144 -11.03 -5.07 -11.94
N ARG A 145 -11.58 -4.24 -12.84
CA ARG A 145 -10.83 -3.46 -13.81
C ARG A 145 -11.29 -2.00 -13.81
N ALA A 146 -10.34 -1.08 -14.02
CA ALA A 146 -10.61 0.33 -14.26
C ALA A 146 -9.79 0.82 -15.46
N TYR A 147 -10.30 1.81 -16.18
CA TYR A 147 -9.61 2.44 -17.29
C TYR A 147 -9.03 3.80 -16.86
N GLY A 148 -7.84 4.09 -17.33
CA GLY A 148 -7.08 5.25 -16.89
C GLY A 148 -6.76 5.15 -15.39
N ASN A 149 -6.41 6.27 -14.77
CA ASN A 149 -6.19 6.35 -13.33
C ASN A 149 -7.45 6.82 -12.57
N THR A 150 -8.62 6.44 -13.06
CA THR A 150 -9.90 6.95 -12.55
C THR A 150 -10.35 6.27 -11.26
N ASN A 151 -9.81 5.07 -10.95
CA ASN A 151 -10.31 4.19 -9.88
C ASN A 151 -11.81 3.85 -9.99
N ASN A 152 -12.38 3.99 -11.19
CA ASN A 152 -13.75 3.58 -11.50
C ASN A 152 -13.77 2.07 -11.74
N TRP A 153 -13.87 1.30 -10.66
CA TRP A 153 -13.76 -0.15 -10.67
C TRP A 153 -15.04 -0.81 -11.17
N THR A 154 -14.90 -1.65 -12.20
CA THR A 154 -15.94 -2.56 -12.66
C THR A 154 -15.52 -3.97 -12.28
N THR A 155 -16.39 -4.71 -11.57
CA THR A 155 -16.17 -6.11 -11.26
C THR A 155 -16.20 -6.94 -12.55
N LEU A 156 -15.20 -7.77 -12.75
CA LEU A 156 -15.11 -8.72 -13.85
C LEU A 156 -15.78 -10.03 -13.46
N ASP A 157 -15.33 -10.59 -12.35
CA ASP A 157 -15.83 -11.85 -11.80
C ASP A 157 -15.48 -12.00 -10.32
N ARG A 158 -16.01 -13.09 -9.73
CA ARG A 158 -15.69 -13.55 -8.38
C ARG A 158 -15.23 -15.00 -8.46
N LEU A 159 -14.06 -15.28 -7.86
CA LEU A 159 -13.49 -16.62 -7.82
C LEU A 159 -13.52 -17.15 -6.41
N THR A 160 -13.78 -18.45 -6.29
CA THR A 160 -13.55 -19.21 -5.05
C THR A 160 -12.43 -20.19 -5.30
N ILE A 161 -11.39 -20.16 -4.48
CA ILE A 161 -10.18 -20.96 -4.62
C ILE A 161 -9.90 -21.68 -3.29
N ALA A 162 -9.62 -22.96 -3.34
CA ALA A 162 -9.01 -23.67 -2.24
C ALA A 162 -7.49 -23.56 -2.37
N VAL A 163 -6.83 -23.14 -1.29
CA VAL A 163 -5.37 -23.13 -1.21
C VAL A 163 -4.95 -24.11 -0.13
N SER A 164 -4.09 -25.04 -0.47
CA SER A 164 -3.42 -25.93 0.48
C SER A 164 -1.95 -25.52 0.61
N TYR A 165 -1.52 -25.36 1.85
CA TYR A 165 -0.11 -25.11 2.18
C TYR A 165 0.46 -26.33 2.91
N ARG A 166 1.60 -26.80 2.44
CA ARG A 166 2.41 -27.84 3.10
C ARG A 166 3.85 -27.38 3.16
N ALA A 167 4.48 -27.48 4.33
CA ALA A 167 5.87 -27.10 4.50
C ALA A 167 6.81 -27.85 3.52
N SER A 168 6.47 -29.07 3.13
CA SER A 168 7.23 -29.91 2.20
C SER A 168 6.99 -29.64 0.72
N ALA A 169 5.84 -29.02 0.35
CA ALA A 169 5.41 -28.87 -1.04
C ALA A 169 5.08 -27.42 -1.43
N GLY A 170 4.98 -26.51 -0.44
CA GLY A 170 4.55 -25.13 -0.67
C GLY A 170 3.03 -25.00 -0.83
N GLU A 171 2.64 -24.01 -1.60
CA GLU A 171 1.24 -23.63 -1.85
C GLU A 171 0.71 -24.29 -3.12
N GLU A 172 -0.46 -24.90 -3.04
CA GLU A 172 -1.20 -25.44 -4.17
C GLU A 172 -2.56 -24.75 -4.27
N TYR A 173 -2.94 -24.30 -5.44
CA TYR A 173 -4.16 -23.54 -5.71
C TYR A 173 -5.12 -24.36 -6.56
N LYS A 174 -6.37 -24.52 -6.11
CA LYS A 174 -7.44 -25.20 -6.86
C LYS A 174 -8.64 -24.29 -7.03
N LEU A 175 -8.98 -23.95 -8.26
CA LEU A 175 -10.19 -23.19 -8.58
C LEU A 175 -11.44 -24.03 -8.30
N LEU A 176 -12.32 -23.53 -7.43
CA LEU A 176 -13.57 -24.21 -7.04
C LEU A 176 -14.79 -23.65 -7.75
N ALA A 177 -14.86 -22.31 -7.91
CA ALA A 177 -16.00 -21.68 -8.56
C ALA A 177 -15.61 -20.36 -9.25
N ILE A 178 -16.38 -20.01 -10.28
CA ILE A 178 -16.38 -18.71 -10.97
C ILE A 178 -17.81 -18.18 -10.89
N ASN A 179 -18.00 -17.01 -10.25
CA ASN A 179 -19.32 -16.41 -10.04
C ASN A 179 -20.33 -17.36 -9.36
N GLY A 180 -19.84 -18.19 -8.43
CA GLY A 180 -20.64 -19.16 -7.69
C GLY A 180 -20.93 -20.46 -8.45
N LEU A 181 -20.49 -20.62 -9.70
CA LEU A 181 -20.66 -21.83 -10.48
C LEU A 181 -19.36 -22.62 -10.59
N PRO A 182 -19.40 -23.96 -10.64
CA PRO A 182 -18.22 -24.79 -10.89
C PRO A 182 -17.49 -24.34 -12.18
N PRO A 183 -16.15 -24.47 -12.25
CA PRO A 183 -15.41 -24.17 -13.46
C PRO A 183 -15.90 -25.04 -14.63
N GLY A 184 -15.93 -24.45 -15.83
CA GLY A 184 -16.25 -25.20 -17.05
C GLY A 184 -15.19 -26.26 -17.38
N THR A 185 -15.52 -27.18 -18.29
CA THR A 185 -14.63 -28.28 -18.72
C THR A 185 -13.38 -27.82 -19.47
N ASP A 186 -13.34 -26.57 -19.90
CA ASP A 186 -12.20 -25.89 -20.53
C ASP A 186 -11.10 -25.49 -19.52
N VAL A 187 -11.43 -25.45 -18.24
CA VAL A 187 -10.46 -25.20 -17.17
C VAL A 187 -9.88 -26.54 -16.71
N LYS A 188 -8.54 -26.70 -16.83
CA LYS A 188 -7.87 -27.93 -16.36
C LYS A 188 -8.14 -28.17 -14.88
N GLU A 189 -8.56 -29.37 -14.52
CA GLU A 189 -8.74 -29.76 -13.14
C GLU A 189 -7.44 -29.59 -12.35
N GLY A 190 -7.51 -28.96 -11.18
CA GLY A 190 -6.34 -28.70 -10.33
C GLY A 190 -5.49 -27.49 -10.76
N SER A 191 -5.87 -26.77 -11.83
CA SER A 191 -5.17 -25.51 -12.16
C SER A 191 -5.59 -24.36 -11.26
N GLY A 192 -4.63 -23.46 -11.01
CA GLY A 192 -4.91 -22.15 -10.41
C GLY A 192 -5.70 -21.25 -11.38
N TYR A 193 -5.88 -20.01 -10.98
CA TYR A 193 -6.65 -19.03 -11.78
C TYR A 193 -5.80 -18.21 -12.76
N GLU A 194 -4.50 -18.49 -12.89
CA GLU A 194 -3.61 -17.79 -13.84
C GLU A 194 -4.10 -17.94 -15.28
N GLN A 195 -4.74 -19.06 -15.60
CA GLN A 195 -5.28 -19.33 -16.93
C GLN A 195 -6.48 -18.44 -17.31
N LEU A 196 -7.14 -17.84 -16.31
CA LEU A 196 -8.28 -16.96 -16.55
C LEU A 196 -7.86 -15.55 -16.99
N GLY A 197 -6.56 -15.30 -17.14
CA GLY A 197 -6.02 -13.97 -17.44
C GLY A 197 -6.23 -12.96 -16.31
N GLY A 198 -5.74 -11.75 -16.51
CA GLY A 198 -5.78 -10.69 -15.50
C GLY A 198 -4.65 -10.80 -14.48
N THR A 199 -4.87 -10.25 -13.29
CA THR A 199 -3.88 -10.27 -12.20
C THR A 199 -3.98 -11.59 -11.42
N SER A 200 -2.85 -12.22 -11.16
CA SER A 200 -2.70 -13.31 -10.20
C SER A 200 -1.56 -13.00 -9.22
N SER A 201 -1.61 -13.60 -8.05
CA SER A 201 -0.58 -13.51 -7.02
C SER A 201 -0.38 -14.87 -6.38
N ALA A 202 0.79 -15.08 -5.80
CA ALA A 202 1.15 -16.28 -5.06
C ALA A 202 2.16 -15.91 -3.96
N GLY A 203 2.23 -16.72 -2.91
CA GLY A 203 3.22 -16.54 -1.84
C GLY A 203 2.78 -15.60 -0.71
N GLU A 204 1.48 -15.34 -0.57
CA GLU A 204 0.95 -14.37 0.40
C GLU A 204 1.12 -14.82 1.86
N TYR A 205 1.24 -16.12 2.12
CA TYR A 205 1.14 -16.67 3.47
C TYR A 205 2.42 -16.54 4.27
N VAL A 206 3.51 -17.02 3.73
CA VAL A 206 4.78 -17.15 4.48
C VAL A 206 5.89 -16.39 3.81
N SER A 207 5.97 -16.48 2.48
CA SER A 207 7.15 -16.07 1.72
C SER A 207 7.37 -14.55 1.70
N MET A 208 6.30 -13.73 1.68
CA MET A 208 6.47 -12.26 1.60
C MET A 208 7.16 -11.68 2.82
N LEU A 209 6.66 -11.97 4.03
CA LEU A 209 7.28 -11.46 5.26
C LEU A 209 8.62 -12.12 5.55
N ALA A 210 8.75 -13.43 5.32
CA ALA A 210 10.01 -14.13 5.48
C ALA A 210 11.07 -13.59 4.52
N ALA A 211 10.72 -13.35 3.26
CA ALA A 211 11.62 -12.73 2.30
C ALA A 211 12.06 -11.33 2.74
N LEU A 212 11.10 -10.47 3.15
CA LEU A 212 11.39 -9.11 3.57
C LEU A 212 12.39 -9.06 4.74
N PHE A 213 12.27 -9.96 5.72
CA PHE A 213 13.14 -10.00 6.90
C PHE A 213 14.40 -10.86 6.72
N ASN A 214 14.54 -11.54 5.59
CA ASN A 214 15.77 -12.29 5.28
C ASN A 214 16.94 -11.33 5.07
N GLU A 215 18.08 -11.65 5.65
CA GLU A 215 19.29 -10.81 5.57
C GLU A 215 19.76 -10.57 4.13
N THR A 216 19.54 -11.53 3.24
CA THR A 216 19.95 -11.42 1.83
C THR A 216 19.21 -10.34 1.04
N THR A 217 18.07 -9.85 1.53
CA THR A 217 17.32 -8.76 0.89
C THR A 217 17.90 -7.39 1.20
N HIS A 218 18.77 -7.29 2.22
CA HIS A 218 19.32 -6.01 2.69
C HIS A 218 18.25 -4.91 2.84
N ALA A 219 17.08 -5.30 3.35
CA ALA A 219 15.97 -4.36 3.55
C ALA A 219 16.37 -3.28 4.55
N GLU A 220 16.27 -2.03 4.12
CA GLU A 220 16.50 -0.85 4.95
C GLU A 220 15.17 -0.42 5.59
N PHE A 221 15.13 -0.28 6.92
CA PHE A 221 13.91 0.08 7.66
C PHE A 221 14.08 1.41 8.39
N LYS A 222 13.02 2.23 8.36
CA LYS A 222 12.96 3.50 9.08
C LYS A 222 11.63 3.63 9.81
N PRO A 223 11.59 3.88 11.13
CA PRO A 223 10.35 4.18 11.83
C PRO A 223 9.83 5.54 11.36
N VAL A 224 8.56 5.61 10.97
CA VAL A 224 7.96 6.83 10.38
C VAL A 224 6.68 7.26 11.08
N ASP A 225 5.99 6.34 11.76
CA ASP A 225 4.71 6.64 12.38
C ASP A 225 4.34 5.62 13.46
N THR A 226 3.29 5.94 14.20
CA THR A 226 2.57 5.00 15.05
C THR A 226 1.12 4.92 14.57
N ASP A 227 0.48 3.78 14.76
CA ASP A 227 -0.91 3.58 14.37
C ASP A 227 -1.65 2.72 15.39
N LEU A 228 -2.99 2.82 15.36
CA LEU A 228 -3.89 1.91 16.07
C LEU A 228 -4.59 1.03 15.03
N LEU A 229 -4.02 -0.13 14.75
CA LEU A 229 -4.55 -1.06 13.76
C LEU A 229 -5.41 -2.12 14.44
N ARG A 230 -6.71 -2.11 14.17
CA ARG A 230 -7.70 -3.02 14.82
C ARG A 230 -7.57 -3.06 16.35
N GLY A 231 -7.45 -1.88 16.99
CA GLY A 231 -7.30 -1.74 18.44
C GLY A 231 -5.90 -2.04 19.00
N ARG A 232 -4.93 -2.46 18.17
CA ARG A 232 -3.56 -2.77 18.59
C ARG A 232 -2.61 -1.63 18.26
N ARG A 233 -1.78 -1.27 19.23
CA ARG A 233 -0.76 -0.22 19.07
C ARG A 233 0.39 -0.75 18.23
N THR A 234 0.70 -0.06 17.13
CA THR A 234 1.76 -0.44 16.20
C THR A 234 2.77 0.68 16.01
N ILE A 235 4.01 0.31 15.66
CA ILE A 235 4.97 1.20 15.01
C ILE A 235 4.92 0.89 13.52
N VAL A 236 4.91 1.96 12.72
CA VAL A 236 4.97 1.86 11.27
C VAL A 236 6.40 2.10 10.81
N TYR A 237 6.96 1.12 10.11
CA TYR A 237 8.25 1.25 9.47
C TYR A 237 8.08 1.35 7.96
N GLU A 238 8.71 2.35 7.35
CA GLU A 238 8.98 2.31 5.91
C GLU A 238 10.16 1.39 5.65
N PHE A 239 10.12 0.69 4.53
CA PHE A 239 11.24 -0.13 4.09
C PHE A 239 11.48 0.01 2.59
N GLU A 240 12.71 -0.31 2.18
CA GLU A 240 13.11 -0.41 0.78
C GLU A 240 14.01 -1.63 0.58
N VAL A 241 13.76 -2.38 -0.50
CA VAL A 241 14.60 -3.47 -1.01
C VAL A 241 15.00 -3.12 -2.44
N LYS A 242 16.30 -2.93 -2.65
CA LYS A 242 16.85 -2.61 -3.98
C LYS A 242 16.70 -3.80 -4.92
N GLN A 243 16.50 -3.55 -6.22
CA GLN A 243 16.28 -4.57 -7.25
C GLN A 243 17.30 -5.70 -7.21
N GLN A 244 18.59 -5.38 -7.02
CA GLN A 244 19.69 -6.36 -7.00
C GLN A 244 19.61 -7.39 -5.85
N PHE A 245 18.86 -7.07 -4.79
CA PHE A 245 18.64 -7.94 -3.63
C PHE A 245 17.24 -8.53 -3.59
N SER A 246 16.39 -8.14 -4.54
CA SER A 246 14.99 -8.57 -4.60
C SER A 246 14.86 -9.92 -5.31
N LYS A 247 13.91 -10.72 -4.83
CA LYS A 247 13.41 -11.92 -5.50
C LYS A 247 12.01 -11.73 -6.06
N GLN A 248 11.43 -10.54 -5.89
CA GLN A 248 10.09 -10.26 -6.42
C GLN A 248 10.14 -10.08 -7.93
N SER A 249 9.22 -10.76 -8.61
CA SER A 249 9.08 -10.67 -10.06
C SER A 249 7.67 -10.26 -10.46
N ILE A 250 7.59 -9.49 -11.53
CA ILE A 250 6.33 -9.17 -12.21
C ILE A 250 6.36 -9.89 -13.55
N LYS A 251 5.27 -10.63 -13.85
CA LYS A 251 5.07 -11.30 -15.13
C LYS A 251 3.96 -10.62 -15.89
N ALA A 252 4.21 -10.30 -17.14
CA ALA A 252 3.20 -9.85 -18.10
C ALA A 252 2.88 -11.02 -19.03
N MET A 253 1.66 -11.58 -18.90
CA MET A 253 1.17 -12.70 -19.73
C MET A 253 0.56 -12.16 -21.01
N GLY A 254 0.81 -12.81 -22.13
CA GLY A 254 0.27 -12.42 -23.45
C GLY A 254 1.25 -12.68 -24.58
N ALA A 255 1.25 -11.86 -25.63
CA ALA A 255 2.15 -12.00 -26.75
C ALA A 255 3.62 -11.79 -26.34
N GLY A 256 4.30 -12.87 -26.02
CA GLY A 256 5.71 -12.89 -25.60
C GLY A 256 5.88 -12.73 -24.10
N ASP A 257 5.40 -13.69 -23.32
CA ASP A 257 5.51 -13.74 -21.87
C ASP A 257 6.82 -13.13 -21.34
N GLN A 258 6.70 -11.99 -20.68
CA GLN A 258 7.84 -11.24 -20.15
C GLN A 258 7.84 -11.29 -18.63
N SER A 259 9.00 -11.43 -18.05
CA SER A 259 9.18 -11.38 -16.60
C SER A 259 10.35 -10.46 -16.24
N ILE A 260 10.17 -9.66 -15.21
CA ILE A 260 11.20 -8.78 -14.66
C ILE A 260 11.31 -8.98 -13.15
N VAL A 261 12.50 -8.85 -12.61
CA VAL A 261 12.72 -8.67 -11.19
C VAL A 261 12.66 -7.17 -10.89
N THR A 262 11.92 -6.79 -9.85
CA THR A 262 11.77 -5.39 -9.43
C THR A 262 12.33 -5.18 -8.02
N GLY A 263 12.83 -3.99 -7.72
CA GLY A 263 12.92 -3.54 -6.35
C GLY A 263 11.51 -3.28 -5.79
N TYR A 264 11.39 -3.11 -4.49
CA TYR A 264 10.13 -2.74 -3.87
C TYR A 264 10.35 -1.91 -2.61
N ARG A 265 9.41 -1.06 -2.32
CA ARG A 265 9.36 -0.26 -1.11
C ARG A 265 7.97 -0.31 -0.51
N GLY A 266 7.88 -0.06 0.79
CA GLY A 266 6.58 -0.13 1.42
C GLY A 266 6.58 0.21 2.88
N ARG A 267 5.59 -0.34 3.61
CA ARG A 267 5.41 -0.15 5.03
C ARG A 267 4.98 -1.43 5.70
N ILE A 268 5.46 -1.62 6.92
CA ILE A 268 4.95 -2.63 7.85
C ILE A 268 4.39 -1.97 9.09
N TRP A 269 3.36 -2.62 9.66
CA TRP A 269 2.77 -2.28 10.96
C TRP A 269 3.18 -3.35 11.96
N ALA A 270 4.18 -3.05 12.77
CA ALA A 270 4.67 -3.94 13.81
C ALA A 270 3.92 -3.69 15.13
N ASP A 271 3.29 -4.72 15.65
CA ASP A 271 2.61 -4.69 16.96
C ASP A 271 3.61 -4.53 18.09
N ARG A 272 3.36 -3.56 18.97
CA ARG A 272 4.27 -3.23 20.07
C ARG A 272 4.26 -4.24 21.22
N GLU A 273 3.26 -5.10 21.30
CA GLU A 273 3.11 -6.05 22.41
C GLU A 273 3.63 -7.45 22.06
N ASN A 274 3.30 -7.96 20.87
CA ASN A 274 3.67 -9.30 20.46
C ASN A 274 4.67 -9.36 19.30
N TYR A 275 5.18 -8.21 18.86
CA TYR A 275 6.24 -8.11 17.85
C TYR A 275 5.88 -8.80 16.52
N ARG A 276 4.60 -8.73 16.11
CA ARG A 276 4.13 -9.34 14.88
C ARG A 276 3.74 -8.28 13.87
N VAL A 277 3.95 -8.57 12.60
CA VAL A 277 3.51 -7.68 11.52
C VAL A 277 2.02 -7.91 11.27
N LEU A 278 1.20 -6.88 11.52
CA LEU A 278 -0.25 -6.93 11.33
C LEU A 278 -0.68 -6.47 9.94
N ARG A 279 0.17 -5.72 9.23
CA ARG A 279 -0.06 -5.27 7.84
C ARG A 279 1.27 -5.06 7.14
N LEU A 280 1.30 -5.43 5.86
CA LEU A 280 2.35 -5.12 4.91
C LEU A 280 1.72 -4.38 3.72
N GLU A 281 2.30 -3.27 3.33
CA GLU A 281 2.00 -2.58 2.08
C GLU A 281 3.29 -2.45 1.28
N GLU A 282 3.22 -2.68 -0.01
CA GLU A 282 4.39 -2.56 -0.88
C GLU A 282 4.03 -2.05 -2.27
N THR A 283 5.01 -1.47 -2.92
CA THR A 283 4.93 -0.98 -4.29
C THR A 283 6.23 -1.34 -5.00
N ALA A 284 6.12 -1.92 -6.18
CA ALA A 284 7.28 -2.23 -7.00
C ALA A 284 8.00 -0.94 -7.45
N THR A 285 9.31 -1.01 -7.47
CA THR A 285 10.19 0.05 -7.98
C THR A 285 11.01 -0.48 -9.15
N THR A 286 11.68 0.42 -9.87
CA THR A 286 12.59 0.01 -10.99
C THR A 286 11.92 -0.81 -12.09
N ILE A 287 10.64 -0.53 -12.39
CA ILE A 287 9.99 -1.11 -13.56
C ILE A 287 10.54 -0.42 -14.82
N PRO A 288 11.11 -1.16 -15.79
CA PRO A 288 11.68 -0.58 -17.00
C PRO A 288 10.64 0.13 -17.87
N ALA A 289 11.03 1.25 -18.48
CA ALA A 289 10.21 1.88 -19.50
C ALA A 289 9.99 0.90 -20.67
N GLY A 290 8.73 0.76 -21.11
CA GLY A 290 8.37 -0.20 -22.17
C GLY A 290 7.98 -1.60 -21.70
N PHE A 291 8.12 -1.93 -20.41
CA PHE A 291 7.50 -3.12 -19.85
C PHE A 291 5.97 -2.96 -19.82
N PRO A 292 5.18 -3.99 -20.17
CA PRO A 292 3.73 -3.86 -20.27
C PRO A 292 3.04 -3.43 -18.97
N ILE A 293 3.59 -3.84 -17.81
CA ILE A 293 3.11 -3.39 -16.49
C ILE A 293 3.92 -2.17 -16.07
N THR A 294 3.23 -1.07 -15.78
CA THR A 294 3.86 0.21 -15.41
C THR A 294 3.83 0.50 -13.92
N ALA A 295 2.95 -0.16 -13.18
CA ALA A 295 2.91 -0.09 -11.73
C ALA A 295 2.34 -1.38 -11.13
N ALA A 296 2.85 -1.76 -9.96
CA ALA A 296 2.34 -2.86 -9.16
C ALA A 296 2.38 -2.48 -7.68
N SER A 297 1.31 -2.75 -6.97
CA SER A 297 1.24 -2.55 -5.51
C SER A 297 0.39 -3.61 -4.86
N SER A 298 0.69 -3.89 -3.60
CA SER A 298 -0.08 -4.83 -2.79
C SER A 298 -0.27 -4.35 -1.37
N ARG A 299 -1.30 -4.86 -0.70
CA ARG A 299 -1.57 -4.68 0.72
C ARG A 299 -2.12 -5.97 1.29
N ILE A 300 -1.47 -6.48 2.32
CA ILE A 300 -1.91 -7.67 3.05
C ILE A 300 -2.15 -7.33 4.51
N ASP A 301 -3.29 -7.74 5.03
CA ASP A 301 -3.67 -7.67 6.43
C ASP A 301 -3.62 -9.07 7.03
N TYR A 302 -2.97 -9.20 8.18
CA TYR A 302 -2.86 -10.45 8.92
C TYR A 302 -3.77 -10.41 10.15
N ASP A 303 -4.42 -11.53 10.46
CA ASP A 303 -5.24 -11.66 11.67
C ASP A 303 -4.99 -13.01 12.36
N TRP A 304 -5.39 -13.09 13.63
CA TRP A 304 -5.22 -14.30 14.42
C TRP A 304 -6.26 -15.34 14.03
N VAL A 305 -5.78 -16.51 13.66
CA VAL A 305 -6.57 -17.67 13.26
C VAL A 305 -6.23 -18.86 14.13
N THR A 306 -7.25 -19.60 14.57
CA THR A 306 -7.05 -20.82 15.36
C THR A 306 -7.07 -22.04 14.44
N ILE A 307 -5.96 -22.80 14.43
CA ILE A 307 -5.87 -24.10 13.75
C ILE A 307 -5.44 -25.12 14.81
N ASN A 308 -6.24 -26.16 15.05
CA ASN A 308 -5.98 -27.16 16.08
C ASN A 308 -5.62 -26.57 17.46
N GLU A 309 -6.47 -25.71 17.98
CA GLU A 309 -6.33 -25.08 19.31
C GLU A 309 -5.12 -24.13 19.45
N ARG A 310 -4.31 -23.94 18.40
CA ARG A 310 -3.19 -23.00 18.36
C ARG A 310 -3.52 -21.79 17.50
N GLN A 311 -3.05 -20.63 17.95
CA GLN A 311 -3.24 -19.38 17.24
C GLN A 311 -2.04 -19.09 16.33
N TYR A 312 -2.34 -18.72 15.08
CA TYR A 312 -1.38 -18.31 14.06
C TYR A 312 -1.80 -16.95 13.49
N LEU A 313 -0.85 -16.11 13.19
CA LEU A 313 -1.11 -14.86 12.50
C LEU A 313 -1.03 -15.13 10.99
N LEU A 314 -2.16 -15.14 10.31
CA LEU A 314 -2.31 -15.52 8.91
C LEU A 314 -3.00 -14.42 8.11
N PRO A 315 -2.85 -14.37 6.77
CA PRO A 315 -3.58 -13.45 5.94
C PRO A 315 -5.10 -13.50 6.17
N SER A 316 -5.71 -12.34 6.34
CA SER A 316 -7.17 -12.19 6.41
C SER A 316 -7.73 -11.50 5.19
N GLN A 317 -6.98 -10.52 4.65
CA GLN A 317 -7.31 -9.79 3.43
C GLN A 317 -6.02 -9.50 2.65
N PHE A 318 -6.12 -9.58 1.33
CA PHE A 318 -5.04 -9.19 0.43
C PHE A 318 -5.62 -8.42 -0.75
N GLU A 319 -5.00 -7.31 -1.10
CA GLU A 319 -5.29 -6.55 -2.31
C GLU A 319 -4.03 -6.49 -3.16
N VAL A 320 -4.14 -6.83 -4.42
CA VAL A 320 -3.09 -6.60 -5.40
C VAL A 320 -3.64 -5.77 -6.55
N LYS A 321 -2.88 -4.78 -6.98
CA LYS A 321 -3.24 -3.84 -8.03
C LYS A 321 -2.10 -3.71 -9.02
N LEU A 322 -2.42 -3.90 -10.30
CA LEU A 322 -1.50 -3.69 -11.40
C LEU A 322 -2.01 -2.59 -12.31
N THR A 323 -1.09 -1.85 -12.91
CA THR A 323 -1.38 -0.91 -13.99
C THR A 323 -0.63 -1.35 -15.22
N ALA A 324 -1.34 -1.57 -16.32
CA ALA A 324 -0.77 -1.95 -17.60
C ALA A 324 -0.96 -0.83 -18.63
N ALA A 325 0.03 -0.65 -19.52
CA ALA A 325 -0.09 0.18 -20.70
C ALA A 325 -0.58 -0.69 -21.87
N VAL A 326 -1.71 -0.32 -22.48
CA VAL A 326 -2.29 -1.00 -23.63
C VAL A 326 -2.53 0.04 -24.73
N GLY A 327 -1.62 0.10 -25.69
CA GLY A 327 -1.60 1.21 -26.68
C GLY A 327 -1.44 2.56 -25.97
N ASN A 328 -2.34 3.48 -26.24
CA ASN A 328 -2.36 4.81 -25.61
C ASN A 328 -3.22 4.87 -24.34
N GLN A 329 -3.69 3.75 -23.84
CA GLN A 329 -4.54 3.67 -22.66
C GLN A 329 -3.84 2.99 -21.50
N SER A 330 -4.16 3.41 -20.28
CA SER A 330 -3.79 2.73 -19.06
C SER A 330 -4.97 1.89 -18.58
N ILE A 331 -4.71 0.63 -18.25
CA ILE A 331 -5.69 -0.28 -17.67
C ILE A 331 -5.20 -0.67 -16.29
N GLN A 332 -6.05 -0.52 -15.30
CA GLN A 332 -5.79 -1.00 -13.94
C GLN A 332 -6.58 -2.29 -13.71
N THR A 333 -5.94 -3.27 -13.09
CA THR A 333 -6.59 -4.48 -12.58
C THR A 333 -6.38 -4.56 -11.08
N ARG A 334 -7.39 -5.07 -10.36
CA ARG A 334 -7.35 -5.23 -8.91
C ARG A 334 -7.98 -6.55 -8.52
N ASN A 335 -7.29 -7.29 -7.66
CA ASN A 335 -7.83 -8.43 -6.95
C ASN A 335 -7.97 -8.10 -5.47
N GLU A 336 -9.18 -8.24 -4.94
CA GLU A 336 -9.49 -8.16 -3.52
C GLU A 336 -9.76 -9.58 -3.03
N ILE A 337 -8.88 -10.08 -2.17
CA ILE A 337 -8.87 -11.47 -1.70
C ILE A 337 -9.25 -11.47 -0.22
N ARG A 338 -10.22 -12.29 0.15
CA ARG A 338 -10.58 -12.58 1.53
C ARG A 338 -10.27 -14.04 1.83
N PHE A 339 -9.59 -14.28 2.94
CA PHE A 339 -9.21 -15.60 3.40
C PHE A 339 -10.23 -16.07 4.44
N ARG A 340 -10.80 -17.26 4.23
CA ARG A 340 -11.87 -17.82 5.06
C ARG A 340 -11.60 -19.29 5.39
N ASN A 341 -12.09 -19.73 6.53
CA ASN A 341 -12.13 -21.13 6.90
C ASN A 341 -10.76 -21.82 6.87
N TYR A 342 -9.77 -21.26 7.58
CA TYR A 342 -8.50 -21.93 7.81
C TYR A 342 -8.72 -23.23 8.59
N GLN A 343 -8.20 -24.33 8.06
CA GLN A 343 -8.29 -25.65 8.66
C GLN A 343 -6.95 -26.37 8.54
N LYS A 344 -6.71 -27.38 9.40
CA LYS A 344 -5.52 -28.22 9.29
C LYS A 344 -5.56 -28.99 7.98
N TYR A 345 -4.42 -29.09 7.29
CA TYR A 345 -4.28 -29.95 6.11
C TYR A 345 -4.61 -31.42 6.48
N GLY A 346 -5.34 -32.15 5.64
CA GLY A 346 -5.81 -33.49 5.90
C GLY A 346 -7.15 -33.61 6.66
N ALA A 347 -7.73 -32.48 7.11
CA ALA A 347 -9.14 -32.44 7.49
C ALA A 347 -9.98 -32.40 6.19
N GLU A 348 -10.39 -33.56 5.73
CA GLU A 348 -11.07 -33.69 4.44
C GLU A 348 -12.34 -32.84 4.35
N VAL A 349 -12.49 -32.19 3.19
CA VAL A 349 -13.73 -32.10 2.41
C VAL A 349 -14.78 -31.05 2.79
N LYS A 350 -14.87 -30.47 3.97
CA LYS A 350 -15.93 -29.47 4.27
C LYS A 350 -15.80 -28.13 3.46
N ILE A 351 -14.66 -27.87 2.85
CA ILE A 351 -14.46 -26.65 2.03
C ILE A 351 -15.33 -26.66 0.76
N ILE A 352 -15.74 -27.85 0.30
CA ILE A 352 -16.49 -27.98 -0.96
C ILE A 352 -18.01 -27.84 -0.74
N GLU A 353 -18.51 -28.14 0.45
CA GLU A 353 -19.96 -28.17 0.73
C GLU A 353 -20.55 -26.81 1.09
N ASP A 354 -19.74 -25.85 1.55
CA ASP A 354 -20.19 -24.49 1.95
C ASP A 354 -20.21 -23.46 0.79
N ILE A 355 -20.39 -23.88 -0.45
CA ILE A 355 -20.49 -22.94 -1.59
C ILE A 355 -21.81 -22.14 -1.56
N GLU A 356 -22.83 -22.62 -0.88
CA GLU A 356 -24.19 -22.05 -0.90
C GLU A 356 -24.53 -21.08 0.25
N GLY A 357 -23.65 -20.83 1.22
CA GLY A 357 -24.03 -20.22 2.51
C GLY A 357 -23.54 -18.82 2.84
N ASP A 358 -22.62 -18.21 2.09
CA ASP A 358 -21.85 -17.03 2.56
C ASP A 358 -22.29 -15.66 2.00
N ASP A 359 -23.50 -15.53 1.47
CA ASP A 359 -24.09 -14.24 1.09
C ASP A 359 -24.88 -13.55 2.23
N GLU A 360 -24.63 -13.85 3.50
CA GLU A 360 -25.21 -13.04 4.58
C GLU A 360 -24.56 -11.66 4.61
N PRO A 361 -25.36 -10.57 4.49
CA PRO A 361 -24.84 -9.20 4.60
C PRO A 361 -24.32 -8.97 6.03
N GLU A 362 -23.10 -8.44 6.14
CA GLU A 362 -22.52 -8.00 7.42
C GLU A 362 -23.57 -7.24 8.25
N LYS A 363 -23.97 -7.79 9.39
CA LYS A 363 -24.76 -7.04 10.39
C LYS A 363 -23.95 -5.82 10.80
N LYS A 364 -24.46 -4.64 10.47
CA LYS A 364 -23.94 -3.37 10.99
C LYS A 364 -23.95 -3.45 12.52
N PRO A 365 -22.85 -3.04 13.19
CA PRO A 365 -22.83 -2.99 14.65
C PRO A 365 -23.92 -2.04 15.13
N ASP A 366 -24.76 -2.50 16.04
CA ASP A 366 -25.79 -1.70 16.72
C ASP A 366 -25.11 -0.49 17.38
N LYS A 367 -25.68 0.68 17.07
CA LYS A 367 -25.30 1.93 17.75
C LYS A 367 -25.74 1.82 19.21
N GLN A 368 -24.79 1.79 20.11
CA GLN A 368 -24.96 2.23 21.49
C GLN A 368 -24.16 3.50 21.75
#